data_515c271ed30bff54b66c44898c1fbec0
#
_entry.id   515c271ed30bff54b66c44898c1fbec0
#
_cell.length_a   1.000
_cell.length_b   1.000
_cell.length_c   1.000
_cell.angle_alpha   90.00
_cell.angle_beta   90.00
_cell.angle_gamma   90.00
#
_symmetry.space_group_name_H-M   'P 1'
#
loop_
_entity.id
_entity.type
_entity.pdbx_description
1 polymer ?
#
loop_
_entity_poly.entity_id
_entity_poly.type
_entity_poly.pdbx_seq_one_letter_code
_entity_poly.pdbx_strand_id
1 'polypeptide(L)'
;YDTDGRNEFAEVLYDKARKLGYEGVAGKLPYEENFAKIFSKNKKKSDITNELLISSMYFFYADKVYEGIDPQKSKEMGWYLPRTEISFVDYLDELMDDEDLLDKDEEKQFSMYYNLRTALNKYRQIRDNGGWGKIELPENVKSIKPGDDLPAVAQLRKRLAITGDISKDNGSTKYDDDLVAAVKLWQKEHSLTEDGIV
;
A
#
# COMPACT_ATOMS: atom_id res chain seq x y z
N TYR A 1 -2.63 -19.73 20.90
CA TYR A 1 -1.85 -19.89 22.14
C TYR A 1 -1.24 -21.29 22.18
N ASP A 2 -0.01 -21.34 22.68
CA ASP A 2 0.72 -22.56 22.97
C ASP A 2 1.06 -22.65 24.48
N THR A 3 1.92 -23.56 24.88
CA THR A 3 2.33 -23.73 26.28
C THR A 3 3.04 -22.51 26.87
N ASP A 4 3.63 -21.68 26.02
CA ASP A 4 4.40 -20.50 26.40
C ASP A 4 3.59 -19.20 26.30
N GLY A 5 2.34 -19.27 25.85
CA GLY A 5 1.40 -18.15 25.73
C GLY A 5 0.95 -17.91 24.29
N ARG A 6 0.87 -16.62 23.86
CA ARG A 6 0.54 -16.29 22.45
C ARG A 6 1.65 -16.79 21.52
N ASN A 7 1.26 -17.49 20.46
CA ASN A 7 2.18 -17.93 19.42
C ASN A 7 2.57 -16.76 18.49
N GLU A 8 3.61 -16.98 17.71
CA GLU A 8 4.13 -15.99 16.75
C GLU A 8 3.10 -15.64 15.67
N PHE A 9 2.34 -16.64 15.21
CA PHE A 9 1.24 -16.45 14.28
C PHE A 9 0.27 -15.34 14.72
N ALA A 10 -0.15 -15.30 15.98
CA ALA A 10 -1.06 -14.28 16.49
C ALA A 10 -0.44 -12.87 16.46
N GLU A 11 0.87 -12.76 16.72
CA GLU A 11 1.58 -11.47 16.65
C GLU A 11 1.65 -10.94 15.20
N VAL A 12 2.03 -11.80 14.25
CA VAL A 12 2.09 -11.46 12.83
C VAL A 12 0.70 -11.11 12.30
N LEU A 13 -0.31 -11.91 12.62
CA LEU A 13 -1.69 -11.65 12.23
C LEU A 13 -2.19 -10.29 12.75
N TYR A 14 -1.90 -9.96 14.01
CA TYR A 14 -2.29 -8.68 14.58
C TYR A 14 -1.61 -7.51 13.86
N ASP A 15 -0.32 -7.64 13.54
CA ASP A 15 0.39 -6.60 12.80
C ASP A 15 -0.19 -6.40 11.39
N LYS A 16 -0.53 -7.48 10.69
CA LYS A 16 -1.21 -7.44 9.39
C LYS A 16 -2.63 -6.86 9.51
N ALA A 17 -3.43 -7.33 10.45
CA ALA A 17 -4.82 -6.91 10.61
C ALA A 17 -4.97 -5.41 10.96
N ARG A 18 -4.10 -4.85 11.79
CA ARG A 18 -4.12 -3.40 12.07
C ARG A 18 -3.63 -2.55 10.90
N LYS A 19 -2.93 -3.16 9.95
CA LYS A 19 -2.38 -2.50 8.76
C LYS A 19 -3.16 -2.81 7.48
N LEU A 20 -4.43 -3.22 7.57
CA LEU A 20 -5.29 -3.55 6.41
C LEU A 20 -5.22 -2.52 5.29
N GLY A 21 -5.05 -1.25 5.64
CA GLY A 21 -4.82 -0.21 4.66
C GLY A 21 -3.66 -0.49 3.71
N TYR A 22 -2.59 -1.14 4.15
CA TYR A 22 -1.45 -1.50 3.29
C TYR A 22 -1.79 -2.62 2.30
N GLU A 23 -2.80 -3.44 2.62
CA GLU A 23 -3.37 -4.44 1.71
C GLU A 23 -4.39 -3.85 0.72
N GLY A 24 -4.58 -2.53 0.71
CA GLY A 24 -5.58 -1.89 -0.14
C GLY A 24 -7.01 -1.96 0.40
N VAL A 25 -7.20 -2.56 1.55
CA VAL A 25 -8.52 -2.76 2.17
C VAL A 25 -8.93 -1.52 2.94
N ALA A 26 -10.13 -1.02 2.66
CA ALA A 26 -10.74 0.04 3.46
C ALA A 26 -11.42 -0.58 4.69
N GLY A 27 -11.15 -0.02 5.86
CA GLY A 27 -11.77 -0.46 7.10
C GLY A 27 -10.83 -0.39 8.30
N LYS A 28 -11.40 -0.61 9.47
CA LYS A 28 -10.66 -0.69 10.73
C LYS A 28 -10.88 -2.06 11.34
N LEU A 29 -9.87 -2.56 12.02
CA LEU A 29 -9.97 -3.78 12.80
C LEU A 29 -11.06 -3.60 13.87
N PRO A 30 -12.11 -4.46 13.90
CA PRO A 30 -13.07 -4.46 14.99
C PRO A 30 -12.37 -4.72 16.32
N TYR A 31 -12.87 -4.15 17.41
CA TYR A 31 -12.31 -4.35 18.76
C TYR A 31 -10.83 -3.97 18.90
N GLU A 32 -10.34 -2.99 18.14
CA GLU A 32 -8.94 -2.56 18.10
C GLU A 32 -8.36 -2.28 19.50
N GLU A 33 -9.15 -1.62 20.38
CA GLU A 33 -8.72 -1.35 21.77
C GLU A 33 -8.54 -2.63 22.60
N ASN A 34 -9.36 -3.66 22.37
CA ASN A 34 -9.24 -4.95 23.05
C ASN A 34 -7.97 -5.67 22.60
N PHE A 35 -7.73 -5.69 21.29
CA PHE A 35 -6.49 -6.24 20.75
C PHE A 35 -5.26 -5.48 21.24
N ALA A 36 -5.28 -4.16 21.24
CA ALA A 36 -4.17 -3.37 21.81
C ALA A 36 -3.86 -3.75 23.25
N LYS A 37 -4.88 -4.01 24.08
CA LYS A 37 -4.70 -4.48 25.47
C LYS A 37 -4.14 -5.90 25.55
N ILE A 38 -4.59 -6.80 24.66
CA ILE A 38 -4.10 -8.19 24.59
C ILE A 38 -2.63 -8.21 24.18
N PHE A 39 -2.26 -7.45 23.16
CA PHE A 39 -0.93 -7.45 22.57
C PHE A 39 0.07 -6.53 23.27
N SER A 40 -0.38 -5.58 24.13
CA SER A 40 0.51 -4.75 24.96
C SER A 40 1.06 -5.47 26.19
N LYS A 41 0.45 -6.58 26.63
CA LYS A 41 0.86 -7.34 27.78
C LYS A 41 1.84 -8.46 27.40
N ASN A 42 2.80 -8.73 28.26
CA ASN A 42 3.66 -9.91 28.09
C ASN A 42 2.83 -11.19 27.89
N LYS A 43 3.33 -12.10 27.04
CA LYS A 43 2.73 -13.39 26.72
C LYS A 43 2.24 -14.06 28.01
N LYS A 44 0.93 -14.03 28.24
CA LYS A 44 0.30 -14.64 29.41
C LYS A 44 -0.42 -15.90 28.99
N LYS A 45 -0.66 -16.78 29.98
CA LYS A 45 -1.48 -17.99 29.83
C LYS A 45 -2.76 -17.69 29.07
N SER A 46 -3.15 -18.64 28.26
CA SER A 46 -4.39 -18.70 27.51
C SER A 46 -5.59 -18.27 28.36
N ASP A 47 -6.38 -17.38 27.77
CA ASP A 47 -7.71 -16.99 28.24
C ASP A 47 -8.66 -17.23 27.07
N ILE A 48 -9.67 -18.04 27.30
CA ILE A 48 -10.65 -18.43 26.26
C ILE A 48 -11.23 -17.23 25.51
N THR A 49 -11.46 -16.12 26.21
CA THR A 49 -12.00 -14.88 25.61
C THR A 49 -10.97 -14.26 24.64
N ASN A 50 -9.69 -14.27 25.04
CA ASN A 50 -8.63 -13.75 24.19
C ASN A 50 -8.38 -14.65 22.96
N GLU A 51 -8.49 -15.96 23.14
CA GLU A 51 -8.39 -16.91 22.01
C GLU A 51 -9.50 -16.72 21.00
N LEU A 52 -10.75 -16.60 21.46
CA LEU A 52 -11.89 -16.32 20.59
C LEU A 52 -11.75 -14.98 19.85
N LEU A 53 -11.23 -13.96 20.52
CA LEU A 53 -10.96 -12.66 19.88
C LEU A 53 -9.89 -12.81 18.81
N ILE A 54 -8.78 -13.49 19.09
CA ILE A 54 -7.70 -13.71 18.10
C ILE A 54 -8.21 -14.53 16.92
N SER A 55 -8.99 -15.58 17.16
CA SER A 55 -9.63 -16.35 16.08
C SER A 55 -10.58 -15.48 15.25
N SER A 56 -11.39 -14.63 15.90
CA SER A 56 -12.26 -13.70 15.18
C SER A 56 -11.49 -12.69 14.33
N MET A 57 -10.30 -12.28 14.78
CA MET A 57 -9.41 -11.41 14.01
C MET A 57 -8.90 -12.10 12.75
N TYR A 58 -8.56 -13.40 12.83
CA TYR A 58 -8.18 -14.17 11.65
C TYR A 58 -9.30 -14.22 10.62
N PHE A 59 -10.50 -14.61 11.00
CA PHE A 59 -11.64 -14.67 10.08
C PHE A 59 -11.99 -13.30 9.49
N PHE A 60 -11.88 -12.24 10.28
CA PHE A 60 -12.04 -10.89 9.78
C PHE A 60 -10.96 -10.52 8.74
N TYR A 61 -9.71 -10.85 9.02
CA TYR A 61 -8.61 -10.60 8.09
C TYR A 61 -8.79 -11.40 6.80
N ALA A 62 -9.09 -12.70 6.91
CA ALA A 62 -9.31 -13.59 5.78
C ALA A 62 -10.46 -13.12 4.87
N ASP A 63 -11.61 -12.74 5.45
CA ASP A 63 -12.75 -12.16 4.73
C ASP A 63 -12.33 -10.90 3.95
N LYS A 64 -11.54 -10.02 4.55
CA LYS A 64 -11.17 -8.76 3.92
C LYS A 64 -10.08 -8.88 2.87
N VAL A 65 -9.09 -9.75 3.08
CA VAL A 65 -7.90 -9.86 2.24
C VAL A 65 -8.04 -10.96 1.19
N TYR A 66 -8.59 -12.12 1.56
CA TYR A 66 -8.67 -13.27 0.65
C TYR A 66 -9.98 -13.33 -0.11
N GLU A 67 -11.12 -13.05 0.53
CA GLU A 67 -12.41 -13.00 -0.18
C GLU A 67 -12.56 -11.72 -1.01
N GLY A 68 -12.04 -10.61 -0.49
CA GLY A 68 -12.00 -9.33 -1.21
C GLY A 68 -13.37 -8.66 -1.33
N ILE A 69 -13.67 -8.14 -2.53
CA ILE A 69 -14.93 -7.42 -2.79
C ILE A 69 -16.09 -8.43 -2.89
N ASP A 70 -17.20 -8.09 -2.26
CA ASP A 70 -18.46 -8.84 -2.35
C ASP A 70 -18.80 -9.20 -3.82
N PRO A 71 -19.19 -10.47 -4.10
CA PRO A 71 -19.49 -10.94 -5.45
C PRO A 71 -20.56 -10.12 -6.17
N GLN A 72 -21.56 -9.62 -5.46
CA GLN A 72 -22.62 -8.81 -6.06
C GLN A 72 -22.09 -7.43 -6.47
N LYS A 73 -21.27 -6.80 -5.64
CA LYS A 73 -20.59 -5.54 -6.00
C LYS A 73 -19.65 -5.71 -7.18
N SER A 74 -18.93 -6.83 -7.27
CA SER A 74 -18.07 -7.12 -8.44
C SER A 74 -18.91 -7.17 -9.72
N LYS A 75 -20.08 -7.83 -9.68
CA LYS A 75 -21.01 -7.91 -10.82
C LYS A 75 -21.57 -6.54 -11.21
N GLU A 76 -21.95 -5.73 -10.24
CA GLU A 76 -22.43 -4.36 -10.44
C GLU A 76 -21.39 -3.48 -11.13
N MET A 77 -20.10 -3.72 -10.81
CA MET A 77 -18.97 -3.04 -11.48
C MET A 77 -18.58 -3.66 -12.85
N GLY A 78 -19.28 -4.69 -13.29
CA GLY A 78 -18.96 -5.40 -14.53
C GLY A 78 -17.74 -6.34 -14.43
N TRP A 79 -17.30 -6.69 -13.24
CA TRP A 79 -16.16 -7.57 -13.02
C TRP A 79 -16.64 -9.02 -12.81
N TYR A 80 -16.40 -9.86 -13.81
CA TYR A 80 -16.80 -11.28 -13.81
C TYR A 80 -15.57 -12.17 -13.66
N LEU A 81 -14.70 -11.87 -12.71
CA LEU A 81 -13.52 -12.68 -12.44
C LEU A 81 -13.93 -14.00 -11.79
N PRO A 82 -13.39 -15.15 -12.27
CA PRO A 82 -13.59 -16.41 -11.58
C PRO A 82 -12.99 -16.33 -10.18
N ARG A 83 -13.69 -16.87 -9.21
CA ARG A 83 -13.24 -16.93 -7.81
C ARG A 83 -13.11 -18.40 -7.43
N THR A 84 -12.05 -18.72 -6.74
CA THR A 84 -11.91 -20.00 -6.05
C THR A 84 -12.46 -19.82 -4.65
N GLU A 85 -13.40 -20.67 -4.26
CA GLU A 85 -13.86 -20.71 -2.87
C GLU A 85 -12.71 -21.22 -2.01
N ILE A 86 -12.35 -20.46 -0.99
CA ILE A 86 -11.31 -20.80 -0.03
C ILE A 86 -12.01 -21.14 1.29
N SER A 87 -11.78 -22.33 1.81
CA SER A 87 -12.17 -22.66 3.18
C SER A 87 -11.20 -21.96 4.13
N PHE A 88 -11.66 -20.91 4.81
CA PHE A 88 -10.80 -20.19 5.77
C PHE A 88 -10.41 -21.07 6.97
N VAL A 89 -11.18 -22.10 7.27
CA VAL A 89 -10.87 -23.07 8.33
C VAL A 89 -9.69 -23.93 7.89
N ASP A 90 -9.78 -24.56 6.70
CA ASP A 90 -8.70 -25.42 6.18
C ASP A 90 -7.43 -24.61 5.98
N TYR A 91 -7.58 -23.35 5.54
CA TYR A 91 -6.43 -22.46 5.37
C TYR A 91 -5.81 -22.03 6.71
N LEU A 92 -6.61 -21.89 7.79
CA LEU A 92 -6.09 -21.67 9.12
C LEU A 92 -5.27 -22.87 9.60
N ASP A 93 -5.74 -24.09 9.35
CA ASP A 93 -5.01 -25.29 9.70
C ASP A 93 -3.67 -25.36 8.97
N GLU A 94 -3.62 -25.07 7.66
CA GLU A 94 -2.37 -24.95 6.90
C GLU A 94 -1.41 -23.91 7.50
N LEU A 95 -1.94 -22.73 7.90
CA LEU A 95 -1.14 -21.65 8.49
C LEU A 95 -0.62 -22.00 9.90
N MET A 96 -1.34 -22.84 10.62
CA MET A 96 -0.88 -23.32 11.94
C MET A 96 0.20 -24.38 11.84
N ASP A 97 0.22 -25.13 10.73
CA ASP A 97 1.26 -26.12 10.44
C ASP A 97 2.55 -25.51 9.86
N ASP A 98 2.45 -24.38 9.14
CA ASP A 98 3.59 -23.62 8.58
C ASP A 98 3.40 -22.11 8.84
N GLU A 99 4.00 -21.64 9.94
CA GLU A 99 3.91 -20.23 10.37
C GLU A 99 4.50 -19.25 9.33
N ASP A 100 5.43 -19.73 8.50
CA ASP A 100 6.00 -18.92 7.39
C ASP A 100 4.99 -18.66 6.26
N LEU A 101 3.88 -19.39 6.18
CA LEU A 101 2.88 -19.19 5.13
C LEU A 101 2.24 -17.81 5.15
N LEU A 102 2.11 -17.19 6.32
CA LEU A 102 1.60 -15.80 6.38
C LEU A 102 2.51 -14.79 5.67
N ASP A 103 3.80 -15.06 5.62
CA ASP A 103 4.77 -14.20 4.92
C ASP A 103 5.00 -14.67 3.47
N LYS A 104 4.76 -15.96 3.19
CA LYS A 104 4.79 -16.56 1.83
C LYS A 104 3.48 -16.40 1.05
N ASP A 105 2.54 -15.64 1.54
CA ASP A 105 1.20 -15.44 0.96
C ASP A 105 1.21 -14.88 -0.48
N GLU A 106 2.40 -14.54 -0.97
CA GLU A 106 2.63 -14.03 -2.32
C GLU A 106 2.28 -15.02 -3.44
N GLU A 107 2.20 -16.31 -3.16
CA GLU A 107 1.91 -17.33 -4.19
C GLU A 107 0.40 -17.51 -4.47
N LYS A 108 -0.49 -17.06 -3.58
CA LYS A 108 -1.94 -17.33 -3.67
C LYS A 108 -2.75 -16.23 -4.36
N GLN A 109 -2.16 -15.05 -4.57
CA GLN A 109 -2.81 -13.92 -5.25
C GLN A 109 -2.21 -13.68 -6.64
N PHE A 110 -2.97 -13.06 -7.53
CA PHE A 110 -2.45 -12.66 -8.83
C PHE A 110 -1.28 -11.68 -8.68
N SER A 111 -0.25 -11.81 -9.49
CA SER A 111 0.92 -10.92 -9.49
C SER A 111 0.55 -9.43 -9.58
N MET A 112 -0.55 -9.12 -10.27
CA MET A 112 -1.10 -7.76 -10.36
C MET A 112 -1.50 -7.20 -9.00
N TYR A 113 -2.04 -8.04 -8.09
CA TYR A 113 -2.39 -7.62 -6.72
C TYR A 113 -1.15 -7.08 -5.98
N TYR A 114 -0.04 -7.81 -6.02
CA TYR A 114 1.20 -7.39 -5.36
C TYR A 114 1.81 -6.13 -5.97
N ASN A 115 1.75 -6.01 -7.30
CA ASN A 115 2.20 -4.81 -7.99
C ASN A 115 1.37 -3.59 -7.57
N LEU A 116 0.05 -3.73 -7.51
CA LEU A 116 -0.86 -2.66 -7.07
C LEU A 116 -0.67 -2.33 -5.59
N ARG A 117 -0.49 -3.34 -4.73
CA ARG A 117 -0.19 -3.15 -3.30
C ARG A 117 1.11 -2.37 -3.10
N THR A 118 2.16 -2.73 -3.84
CA THR A 118 3.45 -2.04 -3.81
C THR A 118 3.31 -0.58 -4.26
N ALA A 119 2.62 -0.35 -5.37
CA ALA A 119 2.35 1.01 -5.86
C ALA A 119 1.54 1.83 -4.85
N LEU A 120 0.47 1.25 -4.29
CA LEU A 120 -0.35 1.89 -3.27
C LEU A 120 0.48 2.29 -2.03
N ASN A 121 1.34 1.41 -1.57
CA ASN A 121 2.22 1.68 -0.42
C ASN A 121 3.22 2.79 -0.72
N LYS A 122 3.80 2.83 -1.93
CA LYS A 122 4.64 3.94 -2.39
C LYS A 122 3.89 5.27 -2.30
N TYR A 123 2.67 5.35 -2.83
CA TYR A 123 1.88 6.59 -2.80
C TYR A 123 1.44 6.99 -1.39
N ARG A 124 1.17 6.02 -0.52
CA ARG A 124 0.87 6.30 0.90
C ARG A 124 2.08 6.87 1.63
N GLN A 125 3.26 6.32 1.42
CA GLN A 125 4.50 6.86 1.98
C GLN A 125 4.75 8.31 1.50
N ILE A 126 4.53 8.59 0.21
CA ILE A 126 4.62 9.95 -0.32
C ILE A 126 3.63 10.87 0.41
N ARG A 127 2.37 10.46 0.56
CA ARG A 127 1.35 11.22 1.29
C ARG A 127 1.77 11.49 2.74
N ASP A 128 2.22 10.47 3.44
CA ASP A 128 2.53 10.55 4.87
C ASP A 128 3.81 11.38 5.13
N ASN A 129 4.69 11.47 4.12
CA ASN A 129 5.85 12.36 4.10
C ASN A 129 5.52 13.80 3.62
N GLY A 130 4.25 14.17 3.53
CA GLY A 130 3.83 15.53 3.18
C GLY A 130 3.41 15.73 1.71
N GLY A 131 3.33 14.62 0.95
CA GLY A 131 2.94 14.66 -0.46
C GLY A 131 4.01 15.27 -1.37
N TRP A 132 3.62 15.62 -2.59
CA TRP A 132 4.52 16.19 -3.60
C TRP A 132 4.39 17.71 -3.79
N GLY A 133 3.60 18.37 -2.95
CA GLY A 133 3.41 19.82 -3.04
C GLY A 133 2.64 20.29 -4.29
N LYS A 134 2.57 21.59 -4.45
CA LYS A 134 2.00 22.23 -5.64
C LYS A 134 3.12 22.78 -6.52
N ILE A 135 2.87 22.85 -7.82
CA ILE A 135 3.69 23.61 -8.78
C ILE A 135 2.89 24.88 -9.09
N GLU A 136 3.43 26.03 -8.71
CA GLU A 136 2.78 27.32 -8.87
C GLU A 136 3.49 28.12 -9.97
N LEU A 137 2.74 28.38 -11.05
CA LEU A 137 3.22 29.20 -12.15
C LEU A 137 2.98 30.68 -11.85
N PRO A 138 3.93 31.57 -12.19
CA PRO A 138 3.66 33.01 -12.20
C PRO A 138 2.49 33.36 -13.13
N GLU A 139 1.74 34.40 -12.81
CA GLU A 139 0.49 34.79 -13.55
C GLU A 139 0.66 34.88 -15.06
N ASN A 140 1.84 35.27 -15.54
CA ASN A 140 2.12 35.47 -16.98
C ASN A 140 2.76 34.22 -17.65
N VAL A 141 2.97 33.11 -16.90
CA VAL A 141 3.59 31.89 -17.40
C VAL A 141 2.53 30.82 -17.54
N LYS A 142 2.32 30.34 -18.75
CA LYS A 142 1.32 29.29 -19.03
C LYS A 142 1.89 27.87 -19.05
N SER A 143 3.20 27.76 -19.18
CA SER A 143 3.92 26.49 -19.29
C SER A 143 5.38 26.68 -18.88
N ILE A 144 6.02 25.61 -18.44
CA ILE A 144 7.44 25.55 -18.15
C ILE A 144 8.13 24.93 -19.36
N LYS A 145 9.17 25.57 -19.89
CA LYS A 145 9.86 25.15 -21.11
C LYS A 145 11.37 24.91 -20.85
N PRO A 146 12.01 24.07 -21.66
CA PRO A 146 13.46 23.92 -21.62
C PRO A 146 14.18 25.27 -21.65
N GLY A 147 15.12 25.46 -20.74
CA GLY A 147 15.89 26.69 -20.58
C GLY A 147 15.28 27.76 -19.65
N ASP A 148 14.05 27.56 -19.19
CA ASP A 148 13.44 28.47 -18.21
C ASP A 148 14.20 28.47 -16.88
N ASP A 149 14.21 29.63 -16.20
CA ASP A 149 14.78 29.80 -14.85
C ASP A 149 13.70 30.42 -13.94
N LEU A 150 12.92 29.55 -13.29
CA LEU A 150 11.72 29.91 -12.53
C LEU A 150 11.64 29.10 -11.22
N PRO A 151 11.06 29.67 -10.17
CA PRO A 151 10.77 28.89 -8.94
C PRO A 151 9.94 27.63 -9.19
N ALA A 152 9.01 27.68 -10.17
CA ALA A 152 8.21 26.52 -10.57
C ALA A 152 9.05 25.34 -11.08
N VAL A 153 10.22 25.58 -11.68
CA VAL A 153 11.16 24.53 -12.10
C VAL A 153 11.71 23.76 -10.90
N ALA A 154 12.08 24.47 -9.82
CA ALA A 154 12.53 23.80 -8.59
C ALA A 154 11.40 22.97 -7.96
N GLN A 155 10.16 23.43 -8.02
CA GLN A 155 8.99 22.69 -7.56
C GLN A 155 8.73 21.44 -8.42
N LEU A 156 8.87 21.54 -9.74
CA LEU A 156 8.80 20.43 -10.68
C LEU A 156 9.87 19.39 -10.38
N ARG A 157 11.12 19.84 -10.21
CA ARG A 157 12.25 18.99 -9.88
C ARG A 157 12.03 18.22 -8.58
N LYS A 158 11.56 18.91 -7.53
CA LYS A 158 11.20 18.29 -6.25
C LYS A 158 10.11 17.23 -6.43
N ARG A 159 9.09 17.50 -7.24
CA ARG A 159 8.02 16.53 -7.49
C ARG A 159 8.56 15.28 -8.19
N LEU A 160 9.36 15.42 -9.24
CA LEU A 160 9.94 14.30 -9.97
C LEU A 160 10.94 13.49 -9.09
N ALA A 161 11.62 14.14 -8.15
CA ALA A 161 12.45 13.43 -7.17
C ALA A 161 11.61 12.59 -6.19
N ILE A 162 10.47 13.12 -5.73
CA ILE A 162 9.56 12.40 -4.82
C ILE A 162 8.93 11.20 -5.52
N THR A 163 8.57 11.30 -6.79
CA THR A 163 8.00 10.19 -7.58
C THR A 163 9.06 9.19 -8.04
N GLY A 164 10.34 9.60 -8.04
CA GLY A 164 11.46 8.77 -8.42
C GLY A 164 11.86 8.89 -9.90
N ASP A 165 11.29 9.87 -10.61
CA ASP A 165 11.59 10.13 -12.03
C ASP A 165 12.96 10.81 -12.24
N ILE A 166 13.50 11.42 -11.19
CA ILE A 166 14.90 11.86 -11.11
C ILE A 166 15.55 11.32 -9.84
N SER A 167 16.85 11.03 -9.92
CA SER A 167 17.59 10.42 -8.82
C SER A 167 17.83 11.35 -7.64
N LYS A 168 17.90 12.67 -7.86
CA LYS A 168 18.20 13.68 -6.84
C LYS A 168 17.64 15.04 -7.22
N ASP A 169 16.99 15.69 -6.25
CA ASP A 169 16.67 17.12 -6.32
C ASP A 169 17.90 17.94 -5.91
N ASN A 170 18.36 18.81 -6.78
CA ASN A 170 19.46 19.76 -6.52
C ASN A 170 18.96 21.17 -6.18
N GLY A 171 17.63 21.37 -6.10
CA GLY A 171 17.00 22.65 -5.79
C GLY A 171 17.15 23.74 -6.87
N SER A 172 17.69 23.41 -8.06
CA SER A 172 17.90 24.38 -9.13
C SER A 172 16.59 24.86 -9.72
N THR A 173 16.51 26.16 -9.97
CA THR A 173 15.42 26.82 -10.70
C THR A 173 15.59 26.74 -12.21
N LYS A 174 16.74 26.27 -12.68
CA LYS A 174 17.03 26.13 -14.12
C LYS A 174 16.47 24.84 -14.68
N TYR A 175 15.74 24.95 -15.78
CA TYR A 175 15.29 23.82 -16.57
C TYR A 175 16.42 23.37 -17.51
N ASP A 176 17.38 22.66 -16.91
CA ASP A 176 18.57 22.13 -17.57
C ASP A 176 18.27 20.85 -18.38
N ASP A 177 19.25 20.41 -19.16
CA ASP A 177 19.12 19.26 -20.05
C ASP A 177 18.78 17.96 -19.30
N ASP A 178 19.29 17.78 -18.08
CA ASP A 178 18.98 16.62 -17.25
C ASP A 178 17.48 16.56 -16.88
N LEU A 179 16.92 17.73 -16.51
CA LEU A 179 15.48 17.81 -16.20
C LEU A 179 14.63 17.68 -17.46
N VAL A 180 15.09 18.21 -18.60
CA VAL A 180 14.42 18.01 -19.90
C VAL A 180 14.34 16.53 -20.26
N ALA A 181 15.46 15.80 -20.10
CA ALA A 181 15.48 14.37 -20.36
C ALA A 181 14.52 13.59 -19.46
N ALA A 182 14.48 13.92 -18.17
CA ALA A 182 13.57 13.30 -17.20
C ALA A 182 12.10 13.57 -17.53
N VAL A 183 11.75 14.81 -17.88
CA VAL A 183 10.36 15.17 -18.25
C VAL A 183 9.94 14.46 -19.53
N LYS A 184 10.80 14.39 -20.55
CA LYS A 184 10.48 13.65 -21.78
C LYS A 184 10.28 12.16 -21.52
N LEU A 185 11.10 11.55 -20.67
CA LEU A 185 10.91 10.16 -20.26
C LEU A 185 9.58 9.98 -19.55
N TRP A 186 9.25 10.85 -18.60
CA TRP A 186 7.96 10.84 -17.91
C TRP A 186 6.77 11.00 -18.88
N GLN A 187 6.87 11.94 -19.84
CA GLN A 187 5.86 12.11 -20.88
C GLN A 187 5.66 10.85 -21.71
N LYS A 188 6.75 10.19 -22.11
CA LYS A 188 6.74 8.93 -22.84
C LYS A 188 6.02 7.82 -22.07
N GLU A 189 6.36 7.62 -20.80
CA GLU A 189 5.76 6.61 -19.94
C GLU A 189 4.26 6.84 -19.71
N HIS A 190 3.82 8.11 -19.81
CA HIS A 190 2.41 8.50 -19.67
C HIS A 190 1.70 8.70 -21.02
N SER A 191 2.31 8.25 -22.12
CA SER A 191 1.74 8.36 -23.48
C SER A 191 1.40 9.79 -23.89
N LEU A 192 2.19 10.76 -23.43
CA LEU A 192 2.11 12.18 -23.82
C LEU A 192 3.15 12.50 -24.90
N THR A 193 3.01 13.68 -25.51
CA THR A 193 4.01 14.19 -26.47
C THR A 193 5.33 14.48 -25.75
N GLU A 194 6.44 13.92 -26.26
CA GLU A 194 7.79 14.02 -25.67
C GLU A 194 8.46 15.36 -26.04
N ASP A 195 7.81 16.49 -25.76
CA ASP A 195 8.35 17.82 -26.09
C ASP A 195 9.12 18.48 -24.95
N GLY A 196 9.04 17.94 -23.74
CA GLY A 196 9.68 18.50 -22.56
C GLY A 196 9.01 19.76 -22.02
N ILE A 197 7.78 20.08 -22.43
CA ILE A 197 7.00 21.22 -21.96
C ILE A 197 6.01 20.75 -20.88
N VAL A 198 5.94 21.49 -19.79
CA VAL A 198 5.05 21.17 -18.65
C VAL A 198 4.05 22.30 -18.43
#